data_65dcbaef8bfc83348ff323422a354176
#
_entry.id   65dcbaef8bfc83348ff323422a354176
#
_cell.length_a   1.000
_cell.length_b   1.000
_cell.length_c   1.000
_cell.angle_alpha   90.00
_cell.angle_beta   90.00
_cell.angle_gamma   90.00
#
_symmetry.space_group_name_H-M   'P 1'
#
loop_
_entity.id
_entity.type
_entity.pdbx_description
1 polymer ?
#
loop_
_entity_poly.entity_id
_entity_poly.type
_entity_poly.pdbx_seq_one_letter_code
_entity_poly.pdbx_strand_id
1 'polypeptide(L)'
;MSKTAPYAVPSIMSRRLALASLSLTALALSGCVGVAVTGAAVGAVATGDRRSLGTQADDQTIEFRVRSAVSAALPNSNVRAVSYNRKVLLIGQTTSEADKKLAQEVAARVNNVASVVNEVEIRPLASAQNSAVDIALSTKVRAAIIEDKSLEIGAFRISSELGVVFLMGQVSKREGERAAQVASKVSGVRRVVTLFDFVG
;
A
#
# COMPACT_ATOMS: atom_id res chain seq x y z
N MET A 1 65.52 -20.89 -32.93
CA MET A 1 64.38 -20.82 -33.85
C MET A 1 63.15 -20.48 -33.00
N SER A 2 62.85 -19.18 -32.91
CA SER A 2 61.72 -18.64 -32.11
C SER A 2 60.54 -18.39 -33.08
N LYS A 3 59.41 -19.08 -32.90
CA LYS A 3 58.19 -18.84 -33.66
C LYS A 3 57.32 -17.85 -32.87
N THR A 4 57.31 -16.60 -33.37
CA THR A 4 56.35 -15.58 -32.95
C THR A 4 54.99 -15.86 -33.60
N ALA A 5 53.95 -16.05 -32.78
CA ALA A 5 52.57 -16.16 -33.23
C ALA A 5 52.00 -14.76 -33.56
N PRO A 6 51.22 -14.60 -34.63
CA PRO A 6 50.64 -13.31 -35.00
C PRO A 6 49.42 -12.99 -34.10
N TYR A 7 49.41 -11.80 -33.49
CA TYR A 7 48.22 -11.26 -32.82
C TYR A 7 47.16 -10.90 -33.88
N ALA A 8 46.02 -11.55 -33.81
CA ALA A 8 44.86 -11.21 -34.64
C ALA A 8 44.18 -9.95 -34.04
N VAL A 9 44.23 -8.85 -34.78
CA VAL A 9 43.51 -7.63 -34.44
C VAL A 9 42.04 -7.81 -34.78
N PRO A 10 41.09 -7.70 -33.84
CA PRO A 10 39.68 -7.86 -34.17
C PRO A 10 39.20 -6.71 -35.07
N SER A 11 38.47 -7.07 -36.12
CA SER A 11 37.99 -6.15 -37.14
C SER A 11 37.03 -5.08 -36.53
N ILE A 12 37.05 -3.88 -37.10
CA ILE A 12 36.22 -2.74 -36.69
C ILE A 12 34.72 -3.09 -36.63
N MET A 13 34.32 -4.07 -37.42
CA MET A 13 32.93 -4.55 -37.49
C MET A 13 32.51 -5.32 -36.24
N SER A 14 33.39 -6.09 -35.61
CA SER A 14 33.12 -6.81 -34.36
C SER A 14 33.01 -5.86 -33.15
N ARG A 15 33.75 -4.73 -33.14
CA ARG A 15 33.65 -3.69 -32.09
C ARG A 15 32.33 -2.94 -32.15
N ARG A 16 31.80 -2.68 -33.36
CA ARG A 16 30.48 -1.99 -33.50
C ARG A 16 29.31 -2.88 -33.09
N LEU A 17 29.38 -4.18 -33.34
CA LEU A 17 28.37 -5.14 -32.84
C LEU A 17 28.43 -5.31 -31.33
N ALA A 18 29.60 -5.34 -30.71
CA ALA A 18 29.74 -5.43 -29.24
C ALA A 18 29.26 -4.17 -28.51
N LEU A 19 29.46 -2.99 -29.12
CA LEU A 19 28.95 -1.73 -28.53
C LEU A 19 27.44 -1.58 -28.72
N ALA A 20 26.87 -2.09 -29.81
CA ALA A 20 25.42 -2.09 -30.00
C ALA A 20 24.69 -3.06 -29.07
N SER A 21 25.30 -4.21 -28.73
CA SER A 21 24.71 -5.14 -27.75
C SER A 21 24.81 -4.60 -26.31
N LEU A 22 25.86 -3.85 -25.98
CA LEU A 22 26.01 -3.27 -24.63
C LEU A 22 25.04 -2.10 -24.38
N SER A 23 24.70 -1.33 -25.43
CA SER A 23 23.70 -0.25 -25.32
C SER A 23 22.27 -0.76 -25.21
N LEU A 24 21.95 -1.92 -25.80
CA LEU A 24 20.62 -2.52 -25.72
C LEU A 24 20.36 -3.13 -24.34
N THR A 25 21.39 -3.67 -23.66
CA THR A 25 21.28 -4.19 -22.29
C THR A 25 21.18 -3.07 -21.25
N ALA A 26 21.76 -1.91 -21.48
CA ALA A 26 21.66 -0.76 -20.57
C ALA A 26 20.25 -0.14 -20.55
N LEU A 27 19.49 -0.22 -21.64
CA LEU A 27 18.09 0.23 -21.68
C LEU A 27 17.12 -0.68 -20.91
N ALA A 28 17.49 -1.94 -20.69
CA ALA A 28 16.64 -2.90 -19.96
C ALA A 28 16.74 -2.77 -18.43
N LEU A 29 17.76 -2.07 -17.90
CA LEU A 29 17.96 -1.88 -16.44
C LEU A 29 17.46 -0.54 -15.92
N SER A 30 17.09 0.39 -16.78
CA SER A 30 16.42 1.62 -16.36
C SER A 30 14.94 1.34 -16.13
N GLY A 31 14.62 0.58 -15.10
CA GLY A 31 13.27 0.20 -14.67
C GLY A 31 12.45 1.34 -14.07
N CYS A 32 12.66 2.58 -14.50
CA CYS A 32 11.69 3.66 -14.37
C CYS A 32 10.94 3.77 -15.68
N VAL A 33 10.08 2.81 -15.93
CA VAL A 33 9.15 2.83 -17.04
C VAL A 33 8.20 4.01 -16.86
N GLY A 34 8.40 5.02 -17.67
CA GLY A 34 7.25 5.80 -18.11
C GLY A 34 6.31 4.83 -18.81
N VAL A 35 5.29 4.36 -18.11
CA VAL A 35 4.19 3.63 -18.72
C VAL A 35 3.56 4.59 -19.72
N ALA A 36 3.91 4.40 -20.99
CA ALA A 36 3.13 4.95 -22.09
C ALA A 36 1.75 4.27 -21.97
N VAL A 37 0.85 4.97 -21.29
CA VAL A 37 -0.54 4.56 -21.12
C VAL A 37 -1.19 4.64 -22.49
N THR A 38 -1.08 3.57 -23.25
CA THR A 38 -2.05 3.31 -24.31
C THR A 38 -3.35 2.95 -23.60
N GLY A 39 -4.43 3.68 -23.87
CA GLY A 39 -5.68 3.71 -23.11
C GLY A 39 -6.42 2.38 -22.84
N ALA A 40 -5.84 1.24 -23.22
CA ALA A 40 -6.37 -0.10 -22.95
C ALA A 40 -5.89 -0.72 -21.62
N ALA A 41 -4.74 -0.27 -21.06
CA ALA A 41 -4.19 -0.85 -19.83
C ALA A 41 -4.71 -0.22 -18.54
N VAL A 42 -5.29 0.98 -18.60
CA VAL A 42 -5.85 1.68 -17.42
C VAL A 42 -7.16 1.03 -16.96
N GLY A 43 -7.89 0.37 -17.85
CA GLY A 43 -9.16 -0.28 -17.50
C GLY A 43 -9.02 -1.59 -16.72
N ALA A 44 -7.88 -2.25 -16.76
CA ALA A 44 -7.73 -3.59 -16.18
C ALA A 44 -7.39 -3.60 -14.67
N VAL A 45 -6.93 -2.49 -14.10
CA VAL A 45 -6.53 -2.41 -12.68
C VAL A 45 -7.67 -1.89 -11.78
N ALA A 46 -8.73 -1.36 -12.37
CA ALA A 46 -9.87 -0.75 -11.66
C ALA A 46 -11.06 -1.71 -11.48
N THR A 47 -10.94 -2.97 -11.89
CA THR A 47 -12.04 -3.94 -11.76
C THR A 47 -12.19 -4.32 -10.30
N GLY A 48 -13.21 -3.75 -9.65
CA GLY A 48 -13.61 -4.07 -8.29
C GLY A 48 -13.55 -2.93 -7.27
N ASP A 49 -12.75 -1.88 -7.47
CA ASP A 49 -12.79 -0.69 -6.60
C ASP A 49 -13.99 0.18 -6.98
N ARG A 50 -14.92 0.32 -6.05
CA ARG A 50 -16.17 1.08 -6.27
C ARG A 50 -16.01 2.58 -6.21
N ARG A 51 -14.82 3.08 -5.82
CA ARG A 51 -14.50 4.51 -5.85
C ARG A 51 -14.14 4.95 -7.27
N SER A 52 -14.44 6.20 -7.60
CA SER A 52 -13.94 6.81 -8.83
C SER A 52 -12.41 6.92 -8.80
N LEU A 53 -11.76 6.98 -9.95
CA LEU A 53 -10.30 7.21 -10.06
C LEU A 53 -9.90 8.53 -9.38
N GLY A 54 -10.74 9.57 -9.48
CA GLY A 54 -10.53 10.84 -8.79
C GLY A 54 -10.51 10.66 -7.28
N THR A 55 -11.47 9.92 -6.71
CA THR A 55 -11.51 9.63 -5.27
C THR A 55 -10.29 8.82 -4.82
N GLN A 56 -9.83 7.87 -5.62
CA GLN A 56 -8.62 7.10 -5.29
C GLN A 56 -7.36 7.98 -5.28
N ALA A 57 -7.24 8.92 -6.23
CA ALA A 57 -6.14 9.90 -6.26
C ALA A 57 -6.20 10.88 -5.08
N ASP A 58 -7.41 11.34 -4.73
CA ASP A 58 -7.64 12.17 -3.54
C ASP A 58 -7.21 11.44 -2.27
N ASP A 59 -7.62 10.17 -2.11
CA ASP A 59 -7.24 9.35 -0.96
C ASP A 59 -5.72 9.17 -0.82
N GLN A 60 -5.01 8.94 -1.92
CA GLN A 60 -3.54 8.87 -1.89
C GLN A 60 -2.91 10.19 -1.46
N THR A 61 -3.46 11.31 -1.95
CA THR A 61 -2.99 12.65 -1.60
C THR A 61 -3.24 12.95 -0.13
N ILE A 62 -4.43 12.61 0.38
CA ILE A 62 -4.81 12.76 1.80
C ILE A 62 -3.87 11.93 2.67
N GLU A 63 -3.67 10.64 2.34
CA GLU A 63 -2.81 9.73 3.08
C GLU A 63 -1.37 10.27 3.19
N PHE A 64 -0.81 10.78 2.10
CA PHE A 64 0.51 11.40 2.09
C PHE A 64 0.57 12.66 2.98
N ARG A 65 -0.41 13.57 2.85
CA ARG A 65 -0.45 14.82 3.60
C ARG A 65 -0.64 14.57 5.09
N VAL A 66 -1.56 13.68 5.46
CA VAL A 66 -1.81 13.30 6.85
C VAL A 66 -0.55 12.69 7.46
N ARG A 67 0.07 11.73 6.78
CA ARG A 67 1.30 11.09 7.25
C ARG A 67 2.41 12.12 7.47
N SER A 68 2.61 13.04 6.52
CA SER A 68 3.64 14.08 6.64
C SER A 68 3.35 15.04 7.80
N ALA A 69 2.10 15.47 7.97
CA ALA A 69 1.70 16.38 9.04
C ALA A 69 1.83 15.73 10.42
N VAL A 70 1.36 14.48 10.57
CA VAL A 70 1.47 13.73 11.82
C VAL A 70 2.93 13.43 12.17
N SER A 71 3.76 13.00 11.21
CA SER A 71 5.18 12.76 11.44
C SER A 71 5.95 14.02 11.85
N ALA A 72 5.58 15.18 11.29
CA ALA A 72 6.17 16.46 11.68
C ALA A 72 5.77 16.88 13.10
N ALA A 73 4.51 16.64 13.48
CA ALA A 73 3.99 16.98 14.82
C ALA A 73 4.45 15.99 15.90
N LEU A 74 4.67 14.73 15.54
CA LEU A 74 4.95 13.61 16.46
C LEU A 74 6.16 12.79 15.96
N PRO A 75 7.37 13.34 15.98
CA PRO A 75 8.57 12.67 15.44
C PRO A 75 8.94 11.38 16.20
N ASN A 76 8.52 11.26 17.45
CA ASN A 76 8.77 10.09 18.32
C ASN A 76 7.55 9.16 18.39
N SER A 77 6.79 9.06 17.33
CA SER A 77 5.65 8.14 17.22
C SER A 77 5.78 7.23 16.00
N ASN A 78 5.03 6.13 16.00
CA ASN A 78 4.90 5.25 14.85
C ASN A 78 3.45 5.25 14.39
N VAL A 79 2.97 6.40 13.89
CA VAL A 79 1.60 6.56 13.41
C VAL A 79 1.57 6.52 11.90
N ARG A 80 0.73 5.64 11.36
CA ARG A 80 0.44 5.51 9.92
C ARG A 80 -0.98 5.98 9.64
N ALA A 81 -1.18 6.56 8.48
CA ALA A 81 -2.49 6.94 7.97
C ALA A 81 -2.88 6.05 6.79
N VAL A 82 -4.14 5.66 6.73
CA VAL A 82 -4.78 4.98 5.60
C VAL A 82 -6.02 5.78 5.26
N SER A 83 -6.19 6.18 3.99
CA SER A 83 -7.38 6.91 3.54
C SER A 83 -8.23 6.04 2.62
N TYR A 84 -9.54 6.09 2.82
CA TYR A 84 -10.53 5.48 1.95
C TYR A 84 -11.79 6.33 1.91
N ASN A 85 -12.16 6.79 0.73
CA ASN A 85 -13.30 7.68 0.53
C ASN A 85 -13.25 8.91 1.46
N ARG A 86 -12.05 9.52 1.60
CA ARG A 86 -11.75 10.70 2.45
C ARG A 86 -11.91 10.46 3.97
N LYS A 87 -12.18 9.23 4.38
CA LYS A 87 -12.14 8.77 5.76
C LYS A 87 -10.73 8.32 6.07
N VAL A 88 -10.10 8.92 7.06
CA VAL A 88 -8.73 8.61 7.47
C VAL A 88 -8.76 7.71 8.69
N LEU A 89 -8.09 6.57 8.58
CA LEU A 89 -7.77 5.69 9.69
C LEU A 89 -6.33 5.97 10.15
N LEU A 90 -6.15 6.28 11.42
CA LEU A 90 -4.84 6.36 12.08
C LEU A 90 -4.60 5.07 12.84
N ILE A 91 -3.47 4.41 12.59
CA ILE A 91 -3.04 3.18 13.26
C ILE A 91 -1.57 3.30 13.63
N GLY A 92 -1.13 2.48 14.57
CA GLY A 92 0.24 2.48 15.05
C GLY A 92 0.33 2.78 16.53
N GLN A 93 1.43 3.39 16.98
CA GLN A 93 1.71 3.58 18.40
C GLN A 93 2.17 4.99 18.71
N THR A 94 1.75 5.45 19.89
CA THR A 94 2.30 6.62 20.58
C THR A 94 2.60 6.27 22.03
N THR A 95 3.33 7.14 22.73
CA THR A 95 3.69 6.94 24.12
C THR A 95 2.76 7.63 25.11
N SER A 96 1.85 8.51 24.63
CA SER A 96 0.93 9.28 25.49
C SER A 96 -0.44 9.48 24.85
N GLU A 97 -1.45 9.68 25.70
CA GLU A 97 -2.81 10.06 25.28
C GLU A 97 -2.82 11.44 24.60
N ALA A 98 -1.96 12.36 25.04
CA ALA A 98 -1.81 13.66 24.41
C ALA A 98 -1.35 13.55 22.96
N ASP A 99 -0.38 12.68 22.67
CA ASP A 99 0.10 12.42 21.32
C ASP A 99 -0.97 11.77 20.44
N LYS A 100 -1.70 10.80 21.00
CA LYS A 100 -2.83 10.17 20.30
C LYS A 100 -3.88 11.21 19.89
N LYS A 101 -4.25 12.11 20.80
CA LYS A 101 -5.18 13.19 20.52
C LYS A 101 -4.62 14.18 19.50
N LEU A 102 -3.36 14.57 19.64
CA LEU A 102 -2.68 15.47 18.71
C LEU A 102 -2.64 14.86 17.28
N ALA A 103 -2.35 13.57 17.15
CA ALA A 103 -2.40 12.89 15.85
C ALA A 103 -3.78 13.05 15.17
N GLN A 104 -4.85 12.87 15.93
CA GLN A 104 -6.21 13.04 15.42
C GLN A 104 -6.51 14.48 14.99
N GLU A 105 -6.14 15.45 15.83
CA GLU A 105 -6.35 16.87 15.54
C GLU A 105 -5.57 17.32 14.30
N VAL A 106 -4.32 16.89 14.17
CA VAL A 106 -3.48 17.19 13.00
C VAL A 106 -4.07 16.57 11.73
N ALA A 107 -4.49 15.31 11.79
CA ALA A 107 -5.10 14.64 10.67
C ALA A 107 -6.42 15.31 10.21
N ALA A 108 -7.25 15.72 11.17
CA ALA A 108 -8.53 16.36 10.88
C ALA A 108 -8.41 17.75 10.21
N ARG A 109 -7.25 18.43 10.37
CA ARG A 109 -6.98 19.73 9.75
C ARG A 109 -6.48 19.62 8.30
N VAL A 110 -6.17 18.42 7.84
CA VAL A 110 -5.71 18.22 6.46
C VAL A 110 -6.87 18.42 5.48
N ASN A 111 -6.63 19.19 4.45
CA ASN A 111 -7.65 19.48 3.43
C ASN A 111 -8.21 18.19 2.82
N ASN A 112 -9.51 18.17 2.60
CA ASN A 112 -10.29 17.07 2.03
C ASN A 112 -10.48 15.85 2.94
N VAL A 113 -9.99 15.85 4.18
CA VAL A 113 -10.35 14.85 5.17
C VAL A 113 -11.79 15.05 5.60
N ALA A 114 -12.63 14.03 5.43
CA ALA A 114 -14.04 14.06 5.82
C ALA A 114 -14.23 13.60 7.28
N SER A 115 -13.48 12.60 7.71
CA SER A 115 -13.52 12.08 9.08
C SER A 115 -12.22 11.37 9.43
N VAL A 116 -11.93 11.28 10.74
CA VAL A 116 -10.76 10.56 11.27
C VAL A 116 -11.21 9.51 12.27
N VAL A 117 -10.78 8.28 12.08
CA VAL A 117 -10.90 7.18 13.04
C VAL A 117 -9.53 6.93 13.63
N ASN A 118 -9.40 7.05 14.94
CA ASN A 118 -8.12 6.98 15.63
C ASN A 118 -8.00 5.68 16.43
N GLU A 119 -7.37 4.69 15.82
CA GLU A 119 -7.05 3.38 16.43
C GLU A 119 -5.58 3.28 16.86
N VAL A 120 -4.91 4.42 17.08
CA VAL A 120 -3.55 4.45 17.60
C VAL A 120 -3.53 3.90 19.04
N GLU A 121 -2.61 2.97 19.32
CA GLU A 121 -2.43 2.39 20.64
C GLU A 121 -1.38 3.18 21.46
N ILE A 122 -1.63 3.34 22.77
CA ILE A 122 -0.67 3.92 23.69
C ILE A 122 0.18 2.79 24.25
N ARG A 123 1.40 2.68 23.75
CA ARG A 123 2.35 1.62 24.12
C ARG A 123 3.76 1.95 23.59
N PRO A 124 4.81 1.25 24.08
CA PRO A 124 6.13 1.34 23.47
C PRO A 124 6.09 1.07 21.97
N LEU A 125 6.89 1.81 21.20
CA LEU A 125 6.91 1.71 19.74
C LEU A 125 7.28 0.28 19.29
N ALA A 126 6.52 -0.23 18.34
CA ALA A 126 6.77 -1.54 17.77
C ALA A 126 8.04 -1.55 16.90
N SER A 127 8.71 -2.69 16.86
CA SER A 127 9.89 -2.88 16.02
C SER A 127 9.51 -3.07 14.54
N ALA A 128 10.49 -2.92 13.64
CA ALA A 128 10.33 -3.18 12.21
C ALA A 128 9.87 -4.64 11.92
N GLN A 129 10.20 -5.60 12.79
CA GLN A 129 9.73 -6.97 12.66
C GLN A 129 8.20 -7.09 12.78
N ASN A 130 7.57 -6.30 13.65
CA ASN A 130 6.12 -6.29 13.77
C ASN A 130 5.45 -5.80 12.47
N SER A 131 6.03 -4.81 11.80
CA SER A 131 5.54 -4.34 10.50
C SER A 131 5.56 -5.43 9.43
N ALA A 132 6.59 -6.27 9.40
CA ALA A 132 6.65 -7.40 8.47
C ALA A 132 5.57 -8.46 8.76
N VAL A 133 5.30 -8.74 10.04
CA VAL A 133 4.22 -9.64 10.48
C VAL A 133 2.85 -9.10 10.06
N ASP A 134 2.62 -7.80 10.22
CA ASP A 134 1.37 -7.16 9.84
C ASP A 134 1.16 -7.15 8.32
N ILE A 135 2.20 -6.91 7.53
CA ILE A 135 2.14 -7.04 6.06
C ILE A 135 1.75 -8.47 5.67
N ALA A 136 2.38 -9.48 6.27
CA ALA A 136 2.04 -10.88 6.01
C ALA A 136 0.60 -11.21 6.44
N LEU A 137 0.12 -10.64 7.55
CA LEU A 137 -1.25 -10.82 8.01
C LEU A 137 -2.26 -10.20 7.03
N SER A 138 -2.04 -8.95 6.60
CA SER A 138 -2.87 -8.30 5.58
C SER A 138 -2.92 -9.12 4.29
N THR A 139 -1.80 -9.73 3.89
CA THR A 139 -1.73 -10.59 2.69
C THR A 139 -2.55 -11.86 2.86
N LYS A 140 -2.50 -12.53 4.02
CA LYS A 140 -3.32 -13.70 4.32
C LYS A 140 -4.80 -13.38 4.32
N VAL A 141 -5.19 -12.25 4.93
CA VAL A 141 -6.59 -11.81 4.92
C VAL A 141 -7.06 -11.51 3.50
N ARG A 142 -6.22 -10.85 2.69
CA ARG A 142 -6.53 -10.60 1.28
C ARG A 142 -6.74 -11.90 0.51
N ALA A 143 -5.89 -12.90 0.69
CA ALA A 143 -6.03 -14.21 0.07
C ALA A 143 -7.34 -14.89 0.48
N ALA A 144 -7.67 -14.88 1.77
CA ALA A 144 -8.92 -15.46 2.26
C ALA A 144 -10.18 -14.77 1.69
N ILE A 145 -10.14 -13.45 1.49
CA ILE A 145 -11.24 -12.71 0.83
C ILE A 145 -11.33 -13.08 -0.66
N ILE A 146 -10.21 -13.26 -1.36
CA ILE A 146 -10.17 -13.69 -2.77
C ILE A 146 -10.76 -15.11 -2.94
N GLU A 147 -10.51 -16.01 -1.98
CA GLU A 147 -11.05 -17.37 -2.01
C GLU A 147 -12.58 -17.41 -1.85
N ASP A 148 -13.16 -16.40 -1.21
CA ASP A 148 -14.60 -16.29 -1.04
C ASP A 148 -15.25 -15.64 -2.27
N LYS A 149 -15.82 -16.46 -3.14
CA LYS A 149 -16.43 -16.03 -4.41
C LYS A 149 -17.62 -15.06 -4.26
N SER A 150 -18.13 -14.89 -3.04
CA SER A 150 -19.21 -13.92 -2.76
C SER A 150 -18.69 -12.50 -2.49
N LEU A 151 -17.36 -12.33 -2.43
CA LEU A 151 -16.70 -11.07 -2.14
C LEU A 151 -15.85 -10.62 -3.33
N GLU A 152 -15.85 -9.32 -3.58
CA GLU A 152 -15.00 -8.69 -4.58
C GLU A 152 -13.84 -7.97 -3.88
N ILE A 153 -12.61 -8.50 -4.04
CA ILE A 153 -11.43 -7.99 -3.32
C ILE A 153 -11.15 -6.51 -3.58
N GLY A 154 -11.48 -6.02 -4.76
CA GLY A 154 -11.31 -4.61 -5.13
C GLY A 154 -12.18 -3.65 -4.32
N ALA A 155 -13.30 -4.12 -3.78
CA ALA A 155 -14.16 -3.32 -2.92
C ALA A 155 -13.58 -3.05 -1.53
N PHE A 156 -12.48 -3.73 -1.16
CA PHE A 156 -11.91 -3.68 0.19
C PHE A 156 -10.50 -3.10 0.21
N ARG A 157 -10.25 -2.18 1.13
CA ARG A 157 -8.91 -1.79 1.56
C ARG A 157 -8.63 -2.46 2.90
N ILE A 158 -7.55 -3.24 2.94
CA ILE A 158 -7.16 -4.05 4.10
C ILE A 158 -5.85 -3.51 4.65
N SER A 159 -5.83 -3.27 5.95
CA SER A 159 -4.61 -2.91 6.70
C SER A 159 -4.56 -3.72 7.97
N SER A 160 -3.38 -3.96 8.52
CA SER A 160 -3.23 -4.56 9.85
C SER A 160 -2.17 -3.84 10.67
N GLU A 161 -2.36 -3.90 11.98
CA GLU A 161 -1.47 -3.36 12.97
C GLU A 161 -1.54 -4.24 14.21
N LEU A 162 -0.41 -4.85 14.61
CA LEU A 162 -0.29 -5.69 15.81
C LEU A 162 -1.38 -6.76 15.93
N GLY A 163 -1.71 -7.42 14.80
CA GLY A 163 -2.73 -8.47 14.76
C GLY A 163 -4.18 -7.97 14.72
N VAL A 164 -4.41 -6.65 14.73
CA VAL A 164 -5.72 -6.05 14.45
C VAL A 164 -5.83 -5.81 12.96
N VAL A 165 -6.90 -6.31 12.35
CA VAL A 165 -7.19 -6.12 10.92
C VAL A 165 -8.26 -5.05 10.76
N PHE A 166 -7.99 -4.10 9.88
CA PHE A 166 -8.89 -3.01 9.54
C PHE A 166 -9.40 -3.21 8.12
N LEU A 167 -10.71 -3.28 7.99
CA LEU A 167 -11.40 -3.42 6.71
C LEU A 167 -12.14 -2.13 6.40
N MET A 168 -11.76 -1.45 5.33
CA MET A 168 -12.45 -0.30 4.77
C MET A 168 -13.02 -0.68 3.41
N GLY A 169 -14.10 -0.04 2.99
CA GLY A 169 -14.69 -0.35 1.69
C GLY A 169 -16.07 0.27 1.50
N GLN A 170 -16.49 0.39 0.24
CA GLN A 170 -17.87 0.67 -0.14
C GLN A 170 -18.55 -0.65 -0.47
N VAL A 171 -19.38 -1.15 0.45
CA VAL A 171 -19.91 -2.52 0.39
C VAL A 171 -21.36 -2.56 0.85
N SER A 172 -22.10 -3.56 0.41
CA SER A 172 -23.40 -3.86 1.01
C SER A 172 -23.21 -4.41 2.43
N LYS A 173 -24.25 -4.33 3.25
CA LYS A 173 -24.22 -4.87 4.63
C LYS A 173 -23.81 -6.34 4.65
N ARG A 174 -24.35 -7.14 3.71
CA ARG A 174 -24.05 -8.57 3.58
C ARG A 174 -22.58 -8.83 3.25
N GLU A 175 -22.00 -8.08 2.32
CA GLU A 175 -20.58 -8.20 1.96
C GLU A 175 -19.69 -7.80 3.13
N GLY A 176 -20.01 -6.72 3.84
CA GLY A 176 -19.26 -6.26 4.99
C GLY A 176 -19.26 -7.30 6.13
N GLU A 177 -20.42 -7.86 6.47
CA GLU A 177 -20.54 -8.92 7.47
C GLU A 177 -19.75 -10.18 7.05
N ARG A 178 -19.87 -10.57 5.78
CA ARG A 178 -19.14 -11.74 5.26
C ARG A 178 -17.62 -11.52 5.27
N ALA A 179 -17.14 -10.36 4.84
CA ALA A 179 -15.72 -10.02 4.85
C ALA A 179 -15.14 -10.01 6.27
N ALA A 180 -15.87 -9.47 7.24
CA ALA A 180 -15.47 -9.50 8.65
C ALA A 180 -15.39 -10.93 9.20
N GLN A 181 -16.36 -11.78 8.84
CA GLN A 181 -16.37 -13.20 9.23
C GLN A 181 -15.19 -13.96 8.60
N VAL A 182 -14.88 -13.75 7.32
CA VAL A 182 -13.75 -14.37 6.64
C VAL A 182 -12.44 -13.93 7.29
N ALA A 183 -12.25 -12.62 7.47
CA ALA A 183 -11.04 -12.06 8.06
C ALA A 183 -10.79 -12.58 9.49
N SER A 184 -11.85 -12.69 10.31
CA SER A 184 -11.72 -13.14 11.70
C SER A 184 -11.23 -14.59 11.87
N LYS A 185 -11.37 -15.42 10.83
CA LYS A 185 -10.91 -16.82 10.83
C LYS A 185 -9.45 -16.99 10.41
N VAL A 186 -8.82 -15.93 9.91
CA VAL A 186 -7.43 -16.00 9.45
C VAL A 186 -6.48 -16.11 10.64
N SER A 187 -5.59 -17.09 10.60
CA SER A 187 -4.60 -17.31 11.66
C SER A 187 -3.69 -16.09 11.85
N GLY A 188 -3.61 -15.58 13.06
CA GLY A 188 -2.89 -14.38 13.44
C GLY A 188 -3.78 -13.15 13.63
N VAL A 189 -5.04 -13.20 13.23
CA VAL A 189 -6.00 -12.12 13.49
C VAL A 189 -6.49 -12.20 14.93
N ARG A 190 -6.29 -11.13 15.67
CA ARG A 190 -6.74 -10.97 17.06
C ARG A 190 -8.09 -10.25 17.15
N ARG A 191 -8.30 -9.29 16.25
CA ARG A 191 -9.52 -8.47 16.18
C ARG A 191 -9.71 -7.95 14.75
N VAL A 192 -10.95 -7.79 14.32
CA VAL A 192 -11.33 -7.14 13.07
C VAL A 192 -12.10 -5.86 13.40
N VAL A 193 -11.67 -4.76 12.80
CA VAL A 193 -12.35 -3.46 12.86
C VAL A 193 -12.88 -3.14 11.47
N THR A 194 -14.15 -2.85 11.38
CA THR A 194 -14.83 -2.53 10.11
C THR A 194 -15.15 -1.04 10.03
N LEU A 195 -14.79 -0.43 8.91
CA LEU A 195 -14.93 1.00 8.64
C LEU A 195 -15.60 1.18 7.28
N PHE A 196 -16.69 0.45 7.06
CA PHE A 196 -17.39 0.42 5.79
C PHE A 196 -18.27 1.64 5.56
N ASP A 197 -18.37 2.04 4.30
CA ASP A 197 -19.44 2.89 3.77
C ASP A 197 -20.45 1.96 3.11
N PHE A 198 -21.63 1.81 3.71
CA PHE A 198 -22.65 0.92 3.18
C PHE A 198 -23.34 1.55 1.98
N VAL A 199 -23.37 0.78 0.90
CA VAL A 199 -24.14 1.09 -0.31
C VAL A 199 -25.37 0.17 -0.33
N GLY A 200 -26.51 0.77 -0.67
CA GLY A 200 -27.82 0.11 -0.65
C GLY A 200 -28.01 -0.93 -1.73
#